data_dd29794e1ccf72ac40fe6d6104a98943
#
_entry.id   dd29794e1ccf72ac40fe6d6104a98943
#
_cell.length_a   1.000
_cell.length_b   1.000
_cell.length_c   1.000
_cell.angle_alpha   90.00
_cell.angle_beta   90.00
_cell.angle_gamma   90.00
#
_symmetry.space_group_name_H-M   'P 1'
#
loop_
_entity.id
_entity.type
_entity.pdbx_description
1 polymer ?
#
loop_
_entity_poly.entity_id
_entity_poly.type
_entity_poly.pdbx_seq_one_letter_code
_entity_poly.pdbx_strand_id
1 'polypeptide(L)'
;MSEAVDLFLELAAISSPPGEEDAVAAVVVRYLRGLGLEPEEDGFGNVYVRLEPTADGTPLFFCAHLDTVPPSGELRPVVEDGVIRNAGGTILGGDNKAAVVQMLEAARHVLAGNVPHAGIELLFTRQEEIGLYGAAAFDHTRLRARLGFVYDQEGAIGTVILGAPFAQGLEIAFHGQAAHAGMAPEEGRSAIQAAAKAIADFRLGRVDEVTTANVGIIRGGTAGNIVPDSCSFVAEARSHDEGKLGDLVQEMLDSCAFAASETECELQSELRKSYRGYRFAKSDDVIRLAAAALTSCGHEVRYALSGGAADANVFNERGLACVNLTSGVHDFHSPNERIAVEDLEAMVDVTVALVEAARE
;
A
#
# COMPACT_ATOMS: atom_id res chain seq x y z
N MET A 1 21.27 -18.33 -12.49
CA MET A 1 20.21 -17.30 -12.52
C MET A 1 20.91 -15.96 -12.35
N SER A 2 20.24 -14.85 -12.63
CA SER A 2 20.84 -13.54 -12.34
C SER A 2 20.90 -13.28 -10.84
N GLU A 3 21.73 -12.32 -10.41
CA GLU A 3 21.80 -11.91 -8.99
C GLU A 3 20.46 -11.41 -8.48
N ALA A 4 19.69 -10.68 -9.32
CA ALA A 4 18.33 -10.21 -8.99
C ALA A 4 17.39 -11.38 -8.67
N VAL A 5 17.40 -12.45 -9.48
CA VAL A 5 16.56 -13.62 -9.25
C VAL A 5 16.97 -14.37 -7.98
N ASP A 6 18.28 -14.56 -7.77
CA ASP A 6 18.78 -15.26 -6.58
C ASP A 6 18.41 -14.49 -5.29
N LEU A 7 18.56 -13.15 -5.29
CA LEU A 7 18.15 -12.28 -4.18
C LEU A 7 16.63 -12.29 -3.96
N PHE A 8 15.85 -12.27 -5.05
CA PHE A 8 14.40 -12.35 -4.95
C PHE A 8 13.92 -13.65 -4.33
N LEU A 9 14.47 -14.79 -4.77
CA LEU A 9 14.15 -16.10 -4.21
C LEU A 9 14.52 -16.19 -2.72
N GLU A 10 15.65 -15.60 -2.29
CA GLU A 10 16.02 -15.51 -0.88
C GLU A 10 14.97 -14.74 -0.08
N LEU A 11 14.59 -13.53 -0.54
CA LEU A 11 13.61 -12.69 0.14
C LEU A 11 12.20 -13.29 0.15
N ALA A 12 11.75 -13.85 -0.98
CA ALA A 12 10.43 -14.46 -1.10
C ALA A 12 10.24 -15.71 -0.24
N ALA A 13 11.34 -16.38 0.15
CA ALA A 13 11.30 -17.52 1.07
C ALA A 13 11.14 -17.11 2.56
N ILE A 14 11.24 -15.82 2.88
CA ILE A 14 11.13 -15.30 4.25
C ILE A 14 9.71 -14.79 4.47
N SER A 15 9.04 -15.28 5.52
CA SER A 15 7.76 -14.70 5.99
C SER A 15 8.01 -13.36 6.65
N SER A 16 7.24 -12.35 6.27
CA SER A 16 7.36 -10.99 6.81
C SER A 16 5.99 -10.30 6.94
N PRO A 17 5.03 -10.87 7.70
CA PRO A 17 3.79 -10.15 7.94
C PRO A 17 4.08 -8.85 8.72
N PRO A 18 3.16 -7.86 8.69
CA PRO A 18 3.34 -6.59 9.38
C PRO A 18 3.74 -6.75 10.85
N GLY A 19 4.87 -6.14 11.22
CA GLY A 19 5.50 -6.24 12.55
C GLY A 19 6.51 -7.38 12.71
N GLU A 20 6.73 -8.23 11.69
CA GLU A 20 7.66 -9.36 11.70
C GLU A 20 8.70 -9.27 10.56
N GLU A 21 9.08 -8.05 10.14
CA GLU A 21 9.94 -7.80 8.98
C GLU A 21 11.44 -7.94 9.27
N ASP A 22 11.86 -8.20 10.50
CA ASP A 22 13.28 -8.18 10.92
C ASP A 22 14.18 -9.07 10.06
N ALA A 23 13.71 -10.24 9.66
CA ALA A 23 14.49 -11.17 8.85
C ALA A 23 14.73 -10.64 7.42
N VAL A 24 13.72 -10.01 6.81
CA VAL A 24 13.83 -9.36 5.49
C VAL A 24 14.72 -8.12 5.60
N ALA A 25 14.53 -7.27 6.63
CA ALA A 25 15.37 -6.11 6.88
C ALA A 25 16.85 -6.48 7.05
N ALA A 26 17.14 -7.59 7.74
CA ALA A 26 18.52 -8.09 7.89
C ALA A 26 19.17 -8.47 6.55
N VAL A 27 18.41 -9.05 5.61
CA VAL A 27 18.90 -9.33 4.24
C VAL A 27 19.22 -8.02 3.52
N VAL A 28 18.31 -7.03 3.57
CA VAL A 28 18.51 -5.71 2.94
C VAL A 28 19.76 -5.03 3.51
N VAL A 29 19.90 -4.96 4.84
CA VAL A 29 21.07 -4.37 5.51
C VAL A 29 22.37 -5.08 5.13
N ARG A 30 22.35 -6.42 5.11
CA ARG A 30 23.51 -7.22 4.69
C ARG A 30 23.91 -6.91 3.24
N TYR A 31 22.93 -6.84 2.35
CA TYR A 31 23.16 -6.55 0.93
C TYR A 31 23.77 -5.16 0.75
N LEU A 32 23.18 -4.13 1.35
CA LEU A 32 23.67 -2.75 1.28
C LEU A 32 25.10 -2.60 1.84
N ARG A 33 25.41 -3.25 2.96
CA ARG A 33 26.77 -3.29 3.52
C ARG A 33 27.75 -4.01 2.58
N GLY A 34 27.31 -5.02 1.88
CA GLY A 34 28.09 -5.71 0.83
C GLY A 34 28.47 -4.79 -0.33
N LEU A 35 27.66 -3.76 -0.60
CA LEU A 35 27.96 -2.70 -1.58
C LEU A 35 28.87 -1.58 -1.02
N GLY A 36 29.27 -1.66 0.25
CA GLY A 36 30.09 -0.62 0.91
C GLY A 36 29.25 0.56 1.42
N LEU A 37 27.94 0.42 1.50
CA LEU A 37 27.03 1.44 2.02
C LEU A 37 26.81 1.25 3.53
N GLU A 38 26.41 2.31 4.22
CA GLU A 38 26.13 2.32 5.66
C GLU A 38 24.62 2.57 5.88
N PRO A 39 23.76 1.53 5.81
CA PRO A 39 22.34 1.68 6.08
C PRO A 39 22.09 1.97 7.56
N GLU A 40 21.13 2.84 7.82
CA GLU A 40 20.64 3.19 9.14
C GLU A 40 19.24 2.62 9.36
N GLU A 41 18.96 2.16 10.56
CA GLU A 41 17.61 1.75 10.98
C GLU A 41 17.03 2.82 11.90
N ASP A 42 15.81 3.26 11.65
CA ASP A 42 15.13 4.26 12.49
C ASP A 42 14.44 3.62 13.71
N GLY A 43 13.80 4.43 14.55
CA GLY A 43 13.13 3.95 15.77
C GLY A 43 11.87 3.10 15.49
N PHE A 44 11.36 3.07 14.25
CA PHE A 44 10.25 2.21 13.83
C PHE A 44 10.75 0.90 13.20
N GLY A 45 12.02 0.87 12.79
CA GLY A 45 12.67 -0.25 12.13
C GLY A 45 12.74 -0.11 10.60
N ASN A 46 12.39 1.07 10.05
CA ASN A 46 12.63 1.34 8.64
C ASN A 46 14.14 1.39 8.36
N VAL A 47 14.55 0.87 7.22
CA VAL A 47 15.95 0.90 6.79
C VAL A 47 16.13 2.02 5.76
N TYR A 48 17.08 2.91 6.00
CA TYR A 48 17.38 4.04 5.14
C TYR A 48 18.88 4.07 4.79
N VAL A 49 19.18 4.40 3.54
CA VAL A 49 20.56 4.60 3.09
C VAL A 49 20.63 5.67 2.01
N ARG A 50 21.75 6.39 1.97
CA ARG A 50 22.02 7.40 0.95
C ARG A 50 23.30 7.05 0.19
N LEU A 51 23.25 7.20 -1.14
CA LEU A 51 24.39 7.25 -2.02
C LEU A 51 24.67 8.74 -2.29
N GLU A 52 25.83 9.22 -1.84
CA GLU A 52 26.21 10.63 -2.00
C GLU A 52 26.40 11.01 -3.47
N PRO A 53 26.04 12.23 -3.89
CA PRO A 53 26.07 12.64 -5.29
C PRO A 53 27.47 12.57 -5.90
N THR A 54 27.54 12.11 -7.15
CA THR A 54 28.78 12.08 -7.96
C THR A 54 28.73 13.06 -9.13
N ALA A 55 27.55 13.68 -9.37
CA ALA A 55 27.32 14.67 -10.42
C ALA A 55 26.22 15.65 -10.00
N ASP A 56 26.07 16.75 -10.74
CA ASP A 56 24.95 17.68 -10.61
C ASP A 56 23.65 17.06 -11.15
N GLY A 57 22.50 17.56 -10.70
CA GLY A 57 21.16 17.16 -11.11
C GLY A 57 20.16 17.18 -9.97
N THR A 58 19.06 16.44 -10.12
CA THR A 58 18.00 16.30 -9.12
C THR A 58 18.18 15.01 -8.32
N PRO A 59 18.36 15.06 -6.99
CA PRO A 59 18.42 13.85 -6.18
C PRO A 59 17.07 13.14 -6.19
N LEU A 60 17.11 11.80 -6.17
CA LEU A 60 15.92 10.94 -6.16
C LEU A 60 15.87 10.09 -4.89
N PHE A 61 14.65 9.81 -4.41
CA PHE A 61 14.44 8.74 -3.44
C PHE A 61 13.58 7.62 -4.02
N PHE A 62 13.83 6.41 -3.56
CA PHE A 62 13.05 5.22 -3.89
C PHE A 62 12.58 4.58 -2.58
N CYS A 63 11.36 4.06 -2.59
CA CYS A 63 10.79 3.42 -1.41
C CYS A 63 10.09 2.11 -1.79
N ALA A 64 10.26 1.09 -0.94
CA ALA A 64 9.54 -0.17 -1.00
C ALA A 64 9.28 -0.67 0.43
N HIS A 65 8.14 -1.35 0.64
CA HIS A 65 7.87 -1.93 1.94
C HIS A 65 8.44 -3.36 2.06
N LEU A 66 8.72 -3.77 3.30
CA LEU A 66 9.34 -5.06 3.66
C LEU A 66 8.31 -6.10 4.06
N ASP A 67 7.15 -5.65 4.53
CA ASP A 67 6.05 -6.54 4.91
C ASP A 67 5.31 -7.09 3.69
N THR A 68 4.55 -8.13 3.92
CA THR A 68 3.61 -8.74 2.98
C THR A 68 2.33 -9.08 3.72
N VAL A 69 1.19 -9.22 3.04
CA VAL A 69 0.04 -9.87 3.66
C VAL A 69 0.45 -11.24 4.23
N PRO A 70 -0.16 -11.68 5.37
CA PRO A 70 0.24 -12.95 6.00
C PRO A 70 0.09 -14.13 5.05
N PRO A 71 1.14 -14.97 4.86
CA PRO A 71 1.04 -16.17 4.05
C PRO A 71 0.08 -17.18 4.70
N SER A 72 -0.75 -17.82 3.89
CA SER A 72 -1.68 -18.87 4.33
C SER A 72 -1.14 -20.30 4.15
N GLY A 73 0.09 -20.44 3.66
CA GLY A 73 0.76 -21.73 3.36
C GLY A 73 2.28 -21.60 3.38
N GLU A 74 2.96 -22.59 2.80
CA GLU A 74 4.42 -22.64 2.75
C GLU A 74 4.99 -21.64 1.72
N LEU A 75 5.99 -20.87 2.12
CA LEU A 75 6.76 -20.03 1.20
C LEU A 75 7.83 -20.88 0.51
N ARG A 76 7.54 -21.26 -0.72
CA ARG A 76 8.45 -22.05 -1.57
C ARG A 76 8.51 -21.42 -2.96
N PRO A 77 9.25 -20.30 -3.13
CA PRO A 77 9.40 -19.67 -4.42
C PRO A 77 10.15 -20.59 -5.41
N VAL A 78 9.67 -20.63 -6.64
CA VAL A 78 10.25 -21.43 -7.73
C VAL A 78 10.25 -20.62 -9.02
N VAL A 79 11.20 -20.92 -9.90
CA VAL A 79 11.25 -20.38 -11.26
C VAL A 79 10.84 -21.50 -12.23
N GLU A 80 9.78 -21.29 -12.98
CA GLU A 80 9.31 -22.22 -14.00
C GLU A 80 8.97 -21.43 -15.28
N ASP A 81 9.54 -21.84 -16.39
CA ASP A 81 9.32 -21.23 -17.72
C ASP A 81 9.52 -19.70 -17.74
N GLY A 82 10.53 -19.19 -16.99
CA GLY A 82 10.83 -17.76 -16.90
C GLY A 82 9.89 -16.95 -15.98
N VAL A 83 9.02 -17.62 -15.24
CA VAL A 83 8.09 -16.99 -14.28
C VAL A 83 8.42 -17.47 -12.87
N ILE A 84 8.50 -16.51 -11.93
CA ILE A 84 8.66 -16.78 -10.50
C ILE A 84 7.27 -16.82 -9.88
N ARG A 85 6.98 -17.90 -9.13
CA ARG A 85 5.73 -18.11 -8.40
C ARG A 85 5.99 -18.84 -7.09
N ASN A 86 5.00 -18.89 -6.20
CA ASN A 86 5.09 -19.73 -5.00
C ASN A 86 4.43 -21.11 -5.26
N ALA A 87 5.18 -22.20 -5.04
CA ALA A 87 4.68 -23.57 -5.16
C ALA A 87 4.04 -24.11 -3.88
N GLY A 88 3.96 -23.31 -2.80
CA GLY A 88 3.39 -23.69 -1.50
C GLY A 88 1.92 -23.32 -1.31
N GLY A 89 1.23 -22.84 -2.35
CA GLY A 89 -0.22 -22.56 -2.31
C GLY A 89 -0.62 -21.31 -1.53
N THR A 90 0.29 -20.34 -1.40
CA THR A 90 0.06 -19.03 -0.77
C THR A 90 0.68 -17.95 -1.64
N ILE A 91 0.66 -16.70 -1.18
CA ILE A 91 1.31 -15.55 -1.83
C ILE A 91 2.77 -15.86 -2.21
N LEU A 92 3.30 -15.18 -3.21
CA LEU A 92 4.73 -15.14 -3.52
C LEU A 92 5.48 -14.15 -2.63
N GLY A 93 4.82 -13.05 -2.24
CA GLY A 93 5.41 -11.90 -1.58
C GLY A 93 6.18 -11.01 -2.56
N GLY A 94 5.82 -11.05 -3.84
CA GLY A 94 6.30 -10.15 -4.87
C GLY A 94 5.95 -8.70 -4.56
N ASP A 95 4.78 -8.51 -4.00
CA ASP A 95 4.35 -7.31 -3.29
C ASP A 95 4.90 -7.33 -1.85
N ASN A 96 5.93 -6.56 -1.49
CA ASN A 96 6.66 -5.64 -2.37
C ASN A 96 8.16 -6.02 -2.47
N LYS A 97 8.53 -7.28 -2.23
CA LYS A 97 9.92 -7.77 -2.29
C LYS A 97 10.53 -7.65 -3.70
N ALA A 98 9.69 -7.60 -4.75
CA ALA A 98 10.19 -7.33 -6.09
C ALA A 98 10.79 -5.92 -6.17
N ALA A 99 10.09 -4.91 -5.66
CA ALA A 99 10.60 -3.53 -5.59
C ALA A 99 11.86 -3.43 -4.72
N VAL A 100 11.90 -4.15 -3.58
CA VAL A 100 13.11 -4.22 -2.74
C VAL A 100 14.30 -4.68 -3.58
N VAL A 101 14.17 -5.78 -4.33
CA VAL A 101 15.24 -6.29 -5.21
C VAL A 101 15.59 -5.30 -6.31
N GLN A 102 14.58 -4.76 -6.98
CA GLN A 102 14.76 -3.79 -8.07
C GLN A 102 15.59 -2.57 -7.62
N MET A 103 15.29 -2.05 -6.42
CA MET A 103 16.04 -0.92 -5.82
C MET A 103 17.47 -1.32 -5.44
N LEU A 104 17.67 -2.48 -4.81
CA LEU A 104 18.98 -2.96 -4.37
C LEU A 104 19.90 -3.24 -5.57
N GLU A 105 19.37 -3.91 -6.59
CA GLU A 105 20.13 -4.22 -7.80
C GLU A 105 20.44 -2.96 -8.63
N ALA A 106 19.51 -2.00 -8.69
CA ALA A 106 19.79 -0.71 -9.34
C ALA A 106 20.93 0.03 -8.62
N ALA A 107 20.95 0.05 -7.28
CA ALA A 107 22.05 0.63 -6.51
C ALA A 107 23.38 -0.09 -6.82
N ARG A 108 23.39 -1.42 -6.92
CA ARG A 108 24.56 -2.20 -7.33
C ARG A 108 25.03 -1.81 -8.74
N HIS A 109 24.12 -1.72 -9.70
CA HIS A 109 24.45 -1.34 -11.08
C HIS A 109 25.01 0.07 -11.15
N VAL A 110 24.43 1.04 -10.42
CA VAL A 110 24.93 2.42 -10.36
C VAL A 110 26.34 2.46 -9.80
N LEU A 111 26.62 1.76 -8.71
CA LEU A 111 27.93 1.74 -8.05
C LEU A 111 28.97 1.01 -8.91
N ALA A 112 28.66 -0.20 -9.41
CA ALA A 112 29.58 -1.00 -10.23
C ALA A 112 29.89 -0.34 -11.59
N GLY A 113 28.86 0.28 -12.21
CA GLY A 113 28.99 0.99 -13.48
C GLY A 113 29.57 2.39 -13.37
N ASN A 114 29.80 2.89 -12.14
CA ASN A 114 30.15 4.29 -11.89
C ASN A 114 29.18 5.26 -12.59
N VAL A 115 27.88 4.94 -12.57
CA VAL A 115 26.84 5.79 -13.18
C VAL A 115 26.79 7.11 -12.41
N PRO A 116 27.04 8.27 -13.08
CA PRO A 116 26.96 9.54 -12.38
C PRO A 116 25.54 9.82 -11.92
N HIS A 117 25.37 10.36 -10.69
CA HIS A 117 24.06 10.65 -10.10
C HIS A 117 24.10 11.86 -9.16
N ALA A 118 22.96 12.53 -9.00
CA ALA A 118 22.79 13.71 -8.14
C ALA A 118 22.49 13.36 -6.67
N GLY A 119 22.61 12.09 -6.30
CA GLY A 119 22.27 11.53 -5.02
C GLY A 119 21.07 10.60 -5.12
N ILE A 120 21.16 9.44 -4.46
CA ILE A 120 20.09 8.43 -4.40
C ILE A 120 19.81 8.11 -2.94
N GLU A 121 18.56 8.08 -2.58
CA GLU A 121 18.11 7.71 -1.23
C GLU A 121 17.20 6.49 -1.34
N LEU A 122 17.52 5.42 -0.62
CA LEU A 122 16.69 4.22 -0.56
C LEU A 122 16.08 4.12 0.82
N LEU A 123 14.76 3.93 0.85
CA LEU A 123 13.99 3.73 2.05
C LEU A 123 13.21 2.43 1.95
N PHE A 124 13.33 1.59 2.97
CA PHE A 124 12.61 0.34 3.08
C PHE A 124 11.74 0.42 4.32
N THR A 125 10.43 0.46 4.11
CA THR A 125 9.41 0.71 5.14
C THR A 125 8.86 -0.58 5.72
N ARG A 126 8.20 -0.48 6.88
CA ARG A 126 7.50 -1.58 7.55
C ARG A 126 6.02 -1.28 7.69
N GLN A 127 5.20 -2.33 7.79
CA GLN A 127 3.76 -2.23 8.09
C GLN A 127 3.00 -1.34 7.10
N GLU A 128 3.32 -1.45 5.82
CA GLU A 128 2.57 -0.79 4.74
C GLU A 128 1.17 -1.38 4.66
N GLU A 129 1.05 -2.70 4.63
CA GLU A 129 -0.15 -3.52 4.38
C GLU A 129 -1.29 -3.30 5.40
N ILE A 130 -0.97 -2.69 6.54
CA ILE A 130 -1.95 -2.40 7.61
C ILE A 130 -2.18 -0.90 7.83
N GLY A 131 -1.65 -0.04 6.94
CA GLY A 131 -1.95 1.39 6.97
C GLY A 131 -0.77 2.35 6.83
N LEU A 132 0.27 1.99 6.05
CA LEU A 132 1.39 2.87 5.68
C LEU A 132 2.20 3.35 6.89
N TYR A 133 2.23 2.55 7.99
CA TYR A 133 2.76 3.02 9.27
C TYR A 133 4.24 3.33 9.22
N GLY A 134 5.04 2.55 8.51
CA GLY A 134 6.48 2.77 8.37
C GLY A 134 6.78 4.09 7.68
N ALA A 135 6.16 4.35 6.54
CA ALA A 135 6.29 5.61 5.84
C ALA A 135 5.82 6.80 6.69
N ALA A 136 4.71 6.65 7.42
CA ALA A 136 4.18 7.69 8.30
C ALA A 136 5.10 8.00 9.49
N ALA A 137 5.77 6.98 10.04
CA ALA A 137 6.69 7.10 11.17
C ALA A 137 8.08 7.65 10.78
N PHE A 138 8.49 7.48 9.52
CA PHE A 138 9.78 7.95 9.05
C PHE A 138 9.92 9.48 9.16
N ASP A 139 11.08 9.95 9.61
CA ASP A 139 11.40 11.39 9.61
C ASP A 139 11.74 11.87 8.20
N HIS A 140 10.76 12.41 7.50
CA HIS A 140 10.88 12.88 6.12
C HIS A 140 11.87 14.05 5.94
N THR A 141 12.28 14.72 7.03
CA THR A 141 13.30 15.78 6.95
C THR A 141 14.69 15.23 6.66
N ARG A 142 14.89 13.93 6.81
CA ARG A 142 16.13 13.23 6.46
C ARG A 142 16.33 13.12 4.95
N LEU A 143 15.23 13.13 4.15
CA LEU A 143 15.30 13.09 2.70
C LEU A 143 15.76 14.45 2.14
N ARG A 144 16.82 14.43 1.37
CA ARG A 144 17.27 15.57 0.56
C ARG A 144 16.52 15.63 -0.77
N ALA A 145 16.18 14.46 -1.30
CA ALA A 145 15.39 14.33 -2.52
C ALA A 145 13.96 14.84 -2.31
N ARG A 146 13.40 15.47 -3.34
CA ARG A 146 12.02 15.96 -3.38
C ARG A 146 11.17 15.20 -4.39
N LEU A 147 11.81 14.45 -5.27
CA LEU A 147 11.17 13.55 -6.23
C LEU A 147 11.44 12.11 -5.83
N GLY A 148 10.40 11.29 -5.80
CA GLY A 148 10.51 9.90 -5.39
C GLY A 148 9.66 8.94 -6.20
N PHE A 149 9.99 7.65 -6.07
CA PHE A 149 9.33 6.55 -6.74
C PHE A 149 9.07 5.40 -5.77
N VAL A 150 7.87 4.85 -5.88
CA VAL A 150 7.44 3.60 -5.23
C VAL A 150 7.08 2.63 -6.35
N TYR A 151 7.34 1.36 -6.18
CA TYR A 151 6.99 0.31 -7.16
C TYR A 151 5.99 -0.66 -6.52
N ASP A 152 4.80 -0.16 -6.28
CA ASP A 152 3.76 -0.82 -5.51
C ASP A 152 2.40 -0.74 -6.24
N GLN A 153 2.45 -1.13 -7.51
CA GLN A 153 1.26 -1.24 -8.34
C GLN A 153 1.33 -2.52 -9.14
N GLU A 154 0.25 -3.28 -9.09
CA GLU A 154 0.06 -4.51 -9.85
C GLU A 154 0.08 -4.25 -11.36
N GLY A 155 0.67 -5.19 -12.11
CA GLY A 155 0.55 -5.25 -13.57
C GLY A 155 1.85 -5.05 -14.33
N ALA A 156 1.75 -5.13 -15.66
CA ALA A 156 2.89 -5.03 -16.56
C ALA A 156 3.60 -3.68 -16.46
N ILE A 157 4.93 -3.70 -16.61
CA ILE A 157 5.77 -2.50 -16.59
C ILE A 157 5.31 -1.49 -17.63
N GLY A 158 5.41 -0.18 -17.28
CA GLY A 158 5.03 0.94 -18.13
C GLY A 158 3.85 1.75 -17.63
N THR A 159 3.16 1.32 -16.57
CA THR A 159 2.06 2.11 -16.01
C THR A 159 2.57 3.07 -14.93
N VAL A 160 2.25 4.35 -15.10
CA VAL A 160 2.55 5.45 -14.18
C VAL A 160 1.25 5.87 -13.49
N ILE A 161 1.21 5.81 -12.17
CA ILE A 161 0.04 6.16 -11.39
C ILE A 161 -0.02 7.68 -11.18
N LEU A 162 -1.01 8.32 -11.82
CA LEU A 162 -1.22 9.76 -11.72
C LEU A 162 -1.91 10.17 -10.41
N GLY A 163 -2.43 9.24 -9.65
CA GLY A 163 -3.10 9.57 -8.40
C GLY A 163 -3.65 8.36 -7.67
N ALA A 164 -3.78 8.50 -6.36
CA ALA A 164 -4.39 7.54 -5.47
C ALA A 164 -5.55 8.20 -4.69
N PRO A 165 -6.55 7.42 -4.24
CA PRO A 165 -7.72 7.98 -3.58
C PRO A 165 -7.42 8.52 -2.18
N PHE A 166 -8.28 9.40 -1.69
CA PHE A 166 -8.49 9.65 -0.27
C PHE A 166 -9.29 8.50 0.33
N ALA A 167 -9.03 8.14 1.58
CA ALA A 167 -9.80 7.12 2.28
C ALA A 167 -10.16 7.54 3.70
N GLN A 168 -11.36 7.13 4.12
CA GLN A 168 -11.90 7.33 5.45
C GLN A 168 -12.46 6.02 5.99
N GLY A 169 -11.94 5.57 7.12
CA GLY A 169 -12.49 4.46 7.89
C GLY A 169 -13.58 4.93 8.84
N LEU A 170 -14.59 4.08 9.07
CA LEU A 170 -15.67 4.28 10.02
C LEU A 170 -15.77 3.06 10.93
N GLU A 171 -15.68 3.29 12.24
CA GLU A 171 -16.04 2.30 13.25
C GLU A 171 -17.34 2.74 13.91
N ILE A 172 -18.37 1.93 13.78
CA ILE A 172 -19.72 2.22 14.24
C ILE A 172 -20.15 1.15 15.25
N ALA A 173 -20.68 1.57 16.38
CA ALA A 173 -21.30 0.70 17.36
C ALA A 173 -22.69 1.21 17.76
N PHE A 174 -23.64 0.30 17.82
CA PHE A 174 -24.98 0.52 18.36
C PHE A 174 -25.11 -0.19 19.69
N HIS A 175 -25.64 0.51 20.69
CA HIS A 175 -25.95 0.01 22.01
C HIS A 175 -27.45 0.10 22.24
N GLY A 176 -28.08 -1.04 22.43
CA GLY A 176 -29.51 -1.19 22.68
C GLY A 176 -29.80 -1.68 24.09
N GLN A 177 -30.84 -2.51 24.22
CA GLN A 177 -31.23 -3.10 25.48
C GLN A 177 -31.59 -4.57 25.30
N ALA A 178 -30.94 -5.43 26.09
CA ALA A 178 -31.27 -6.86 26.10
C ALA A 178 -32.63 -7.13 26.71
N ALA A 179 -33.37 -8.08 26.12
CA ALA A 179 -34.63 -8.61 26.66
C ALA A 179 -34.82 -10.05 26.20
N HIS A 180 -35.71 -10.80 26.85
CA HIS A 180 -36.06 -12.14 26.41
C HIS A 180 -36.93 -12.08 25.15
N ALA A 181 -36.44 -12.56 24.02
CA ALA A 181 -37.06 -12.36 22.71
C ALA A 181 -38.48 -12.96 22.57
N GLY A 182 -38.84 -13.96 23.40
CA GLY A 182 -40.15 -14.58 23.36
C GLY A 182 -41.08 -14.19 24.52
N MET A 183 -40.56 -13.55 25.59
CA MET A 183 -41.37 -13.21 26.79
C MET A 183 -41.66 -11.73 26.94
N ALA A 184 -40.68 -10.88 26.60
CA ALA A 184 -40.79 -9.43 26.74
C ALA A 184 -39.95 -8.70 25.63
N PRO A 185 -40.21 -9.01 24.35
CA PRO A 185 -39.44 -8.38 23.24
C PRO A 185 -39.61 -6.85 23.18
N GLU A 186 -40.74 -6.33 23.67
CA GLU A 186 -41.05 -4.89 23.74
C GLU A 186 -40.19 -4.13 24.75
N GLU A 187 -39.54 -4.79 25.69
CA GLU A 187 -38.60 -4.19 26.63
C GLU A 187 -37.19 -4.07 26.01
N GLY A 188 -36.94 -4.77 24.87
CA GLY A 188 -35.67 -4.80 24.20
C GLY A 188 -35.51 -3.70 23.13
N ARG A 189 -34.25 -3.33 22.87
CA ARG A 189 -33.86 -2.46 21.73
C ARG A 189 -32.75 -3.16 20.97
N SER A 190 -33.06 -3.55 19.73
CA SER A 190 -32.16 -4.41 18.96
C SER A 190 -31.07 -3.62 18.27
N ALA A 191 -29.83 -3.69 18.76
CA ALA A 191 -28.67 -3.09 18.13
C ALA A 191 -28.35 -3.73 16.75
N ILE A 192 -28.63 -5.02 16.55
CA ILE A 192 -28.51 -5.66 15.22
C ILE A 192 -29.49 -5.04 14.24
N GLN A 193 -30.74 -4.74 14.67
CA GLN A 193 -31.71 -4.11 13.78
C GLN A 193 -31.28 -2.69 13.39
N ALA A 194 -30.70 -1.92 14.34
CA ALA A 194 -30.13 -0.60 14.05
C ALA A 194 -29.02 -0.67 13.02
N ALA A 195 -28.04 -1.55 13.23
CA ALA A 195 -26.92 -1.73 12.30
C ALA A 195 -27.41 -2.20 10.91
N ALA A 196 -28.35 -3.15 10.85
CA ALA A 196 -28.88 -3.64 9.59
C ALA A 196 -29.62 -2.54 8.79
N LYS A 197 -30.41 -1.68 9.47
CA LYS A 197 -31.08 -0.53 8.83
C LYS A 197 -30.06 0.47 8.27
N ALA A 198 -29.06 0.85 9.07
CA ALA A 198 -28.01 1.76 8.63
C ALA A 198 -27.28 1.23 7.40
N ILE A 199 -26.81 -0.02 7.43
CA ILE A 199 -26.07 -0.65 6.33
C ILE A 199 -26.95 -0.79 5.08
N ALA A 200 -28.25 -1.11 5.22
CA ALA A 200 -29.14 -1.24 4.09
C ALA A 200 -29.40 0.09 3.36
N ASP A 201 -29.21 1.22 4.02
CA ASP A 201 -29.34 2.56 3.45
C ASP A 201 -28.03 3.06 2.80
N PHE A 202 -26.89 2.43 3.10
CA PHE A 202 -25.60 2.82 2.54
C PHE A 202 -25.52 2.55 1.04
N ARG A 203 -24.90 3.48 0.31
CA ARG A 203 -24.46 3.24 -1.06
C ARG A 203 -23.12 2.51 -1.04
N LEU A 204 -23.14 1.18 -1.20
CA LEU A 204 -21.97 0.32 -1.15
C LEU A 204 -21.51 -0.11 -2.54
N GLY A 205 -20.25 -0.60 -2.60
CA GLY A 205 -19.59 -0.98 -3.84
C GLY A 205 -19.07 0.24 -4.60
N ARG A 206 -19.24 0.25 -5.90
CA ARG A 206 -18.87 1.40 -6.75
C ARG A 206 -19.99 2.42 -6.77
N VAL A 207 -19.82 3.49 -6.00
CA VAL A 207 -20.80 4.57 -5.83
C VAL A 207 -20.88 5.45 -7.07
N ASP A 208 -19.70 5.79 -7.64
CA ASP A 208 -19.53 6.47 -8.94
C ASP A 208 -18.17 6.10 -9.55
N GLU A 209 -17.77 6.78 -10.64
CA GLU A 209 -16.54 6.49 -11.39
C GLU A 209 -15.26 6.57 -10.54
N VAL A 210 -15.28 7.39 -9.48
CA VAL A 210 -14.09 7.70 -8.65
C VAL A 210 -14.29 7.38 -7.17
N THR A 211 -15.48 6.88 -6.76
CA THR A 211 -15.86 6.68 -5.37
C THR A 211 -16.31 5.25 -5.12
N THR A 212 -15.85 4.67 -4.03
CA THR A 212 -16.25 3.34 -3.54
C THR A 212 -16.52 3.37 -2.04
N ALA A 213 -17.39 2.46 -1.56
CA ALA A 213 -17.60 2.23 -0.12
C ALA A 213 -17.82 0.74 0.15
N ASN A 214 -17.45 0.30 1.35
CA ASN A 214 -17.59 -1.07 1.78
C ASN A 214 -17.88 -1.17 3.28
N VAL A 215 -18.64 -2.19 3.68
CA VAL A 215 -18.74 -2.65 5.07
C VAL A 215 -18.05 -4.01 5.12
N GLY A 216 -16.86 -4.03 5.71
CA GLY A 216 -15.99 -5.22 5.68
C GLY A 216 -16.23 -6.17 6.86
N ILE A 217 -16.68 -5.65 8.00
CA ILE A 217 -16.86 -6.43 9.24
C ILE A 217 -18.16 -6.02 9.90
N ILE A 218 -18.95 -7.00 10.39
CA ILE A 218 -20.07 -6.78 11.28
C ILE A 218 -20.07 -7.84 12.40
N ARG A 219 -20.35 -7.42 13.63
CA ARG A 219 -20.42 -8.29 14.80
C ARG A 219 -21.55 -7.84 15.72
N GLY A 220 -22.35 -8.78 16.23
CA GLY A 220 -23.44 -8.43 17.15
C GLY A 220 -24.20 -9.63 17.73
N GLY A 221 -24.85 -9.39 18.88
CA GLY A 221 -25.64 -10.37 19.58
C GLY A 221 -24.83 -11.46 20.30
N THR A 222 -25.49 -12.17 21.21
CA THR A 222 -24.91 -13.24 22.05
C THR A 222 -25.65 -14.56 21.95
N ALA A 223 -26.99 -14.53 21.76
CA ALA A 223 -27.83 -15.73 21.67
C ALA A 223 -29.12 -15.46 20.88
N GLY A 224 -29.66 -16.49 20.21
CA GLY A 224 -30.86 -16.36 19.37
C GLY A 224 -32.16 -16.07 20.09
N ASN A 225 -32.21 -16.23 21.40
CA ASN A 225 -33.40 -15.95 22.23
C ASN A 225 -33.28 -14.67 23.08
N ILE A 226 -32.29 -13.84 22.80
CA ILE A 226 -32.04 -12.53 23.44
C ILE A 226 -32.16 -11.45 22.40
N VAL A 227 -32.90 -10.36 22.67
CA VAL A 227 -32.83 -9.13 21.88
C VAL A 227 -31.40 -8.56 22.01
N PRO A 228 -30.63 -8.39 20.91
CA PRO A 228 -29.23 -8.03 21.02
C PRO A 228 -29.04 -6.57 21.45
N ASP A 229 -28.29 -6.36 22.51
CA ASP A 229 -28.00 -5.06 23.10
C ASP A 229 -26.72 -4.41 22.52
N SER A 230 -25.97 -5.12 21.68
CA SER A 230 -24.80 -4.58 21.02
C SER A 230 -24.64 -5.10 19.60
N CYS A 231 -24.21 -4.19 18.70
CA CYS A 231 -23.78 -4.52 17.34
C CYS A 231 -22.78 -3.46 16.86
N SER A 232 -21.70 -3.90 16.25
CA SER A 232 -20.72 -3.00 15.66
C SER A 232 -20.36 -3.41 14.24
N PHE A 233 -19.93 -2.45 13.43
CA PHE A 233 -19.36 -2.74 12.11
C PHE A 233 -18.21 -1.78 11.78
N VAL A 234 -17.36 -2.23 10.86
CA VAL A 234 -16.28 -1.45 10.27
C VAL A 234 -16.58 -1.24 8.80
N ALA A 235 -16.55 0.01 8.39
CA ALA A 235 -16.75 0.44 7.02
C ALA A 235 -15.58 1.31 6.55
N GLU A 236 -15.43 1.41 5.23
CA GLU A 236 -14.53 2.37 4.59
C GLU A 236 -15.21 3.03 3.39
N ALA A 237 -14.78 4.24 3.09
CA ALA A 237 -15.10 4.94 1.85
C ALA A 237 -13.82 5.48 1.23
N ARG A 238 -13.72 5.42 -0.11
CA ARG A 238 -12.59 5.93 -0.89
C ARG A 238 -13.09 6.78 -2.03
N SER A 239 -12.38 7.87 -2.34
CA SER A 239 -12.66 8.70 -3.51
C SER A 239 -11.41 9.42 -3.99
N HIS A 240 -11.30 9.63 -5.31
CA HIS A 240 -10.31 10.55 -5.88
C HIS A 240 -10.72 12.04 -5.74
N ASP A 241 -11.90 12.29 -5.20
CA ASP A 241 -12.42 13.62 -4.89
C ASP A 241 -12.71 13.71 -3.38
N GLU A 242 -11.97 14.59 -2.67
CA GLU A 242 -12.07 14.74 -1.21
C GLU A 242 -13.45 15.24 -0.80
N GLY A 243 -14.10 16.10 -1.61
CA GLY A 243 -15.45 16.60 -1.36
C GLY A 243 -16.49 15.48 -1.42
N LYS A 244 -16.46 14.67 -2.49
CA LYS A 244 -17.33 13.49 -2.64
C LYS A 244 -17.14 12.47 -1.52
N LEU A 245 -15.89 12.26 -1.06
CA LEU A 245 -15.62 11.40 0.09
C LEU A 245 -16.31 11.94 1.33
N GLY A 246 -16.14 13.24 1.62
CA GLY A 246 -16.78 13.88 2.75
C GLY A 246 -18.28 13.79 2.73
N ASP A 247 -18.91 14.04 1.58
CA ASP A 247 -20.36 13.94 1.39
C ASP A 247 -20.85 12.51 1.65
N LEU A 248 -20.17 11.49 1.08
CA LEU A 248 -20.55 10.08 1.28
C LEU A 248 -20.40 9.64 2.74
N VAL A 249 -19.31 10.02 3.40
CA VAL A 249 -19.08 9.71 4.83
C VAL A 249 -20.17 10.36 5.69
N GLN A 250 -20.57 11.60 5.38
CA GLN A 250 -21.66 12.27 6.10
C GLN A 250 -23.01 11.56 5.88
N GLU A 251 -23.34 11.16 4.62
CA GLU A 251 -24.54 10.36 4.34
C GLU A 251 -24.56 9.06 5.17
N MET A 252 -23.42 8.35 5.26
CA MET A 252 -23.32 7.13 6.06
C MET A 252 -23.54 7.39 7.55
N LEU A 253 -23.00 8.49 8.10
CA LEU A 253 -23.22 8.88 9.50
C LEU A 253 -24.67 9.28 9.76
N ASP A 254 -25.31 10.00 8.84
CA ASP A 254 -26.72 10.41 8.95
C ASP A 254 -27.63 9.18 8.94
N SER A 255 -27.35 8.18 8.08
CA SER A 255 -28.07 6.90 8.07
C SER A 255 -27.91 6.14 9.40
N CYS A 256 -26.71 6.16 10.01
CA CYS A 256 -26.49 5.57 11.33
C CYS A 256 -27.30 6.31 12.42
N ALA A 257 -27.29 7.63 12.41
CA ALA A 257 -28.02 8.45 13.37
C ALA A 257 -29.55 8.24 13.25
N PHE A 258 -30.05 8.15 12.01
CA PHE A 258 -31.46 7.86 11.75
C PHE A 258 -31.86 6.47 12.26
N ALA A 259 -31.07 5.44 11.95
CA ALA A 259 -31.31 4.08 12.40
C ALA A 259 -31.28 3.95 13.94
N ALA A 260 -30.35 4.65 14.61
CA ALA A 260 -30.27 4.72 16.06
C ALA A 260 -31.54 5.33 16.66
N SER A 261 -32.03 6.44 16.08
CA SER A 261 -33.25 7.12 16.51
C SER A 261 -34.48 6.23 16.33
N GLU A 262 -34.64 5.54 15.20
CA GLU A 262 -35.77 4.66 14.93
C GLU A 262 -35.83 3.43 15.84
N THR A 263 -34.66 2.95 16.29
CA THR A 263 -34.55 1.74 17.12
C THR A 263 -34.36 2.05 18.62
N GLU A 264 -34.33 3.34 18.96
CA GLU A 264 -34.01 3.85 20.29
C GLU A 264 -32.69 3.30 20.86
N CYS A 265 -31.71 3.04 19.99
CA CYS A 265 -30.35 2.63 20.35
C CYS A 265 -29.44 3.85 20.50
N GLU A 266 -28.43 3.72 21.36
CA GLU A 266 -27.31 4.69 21.41
C GLU A 266 -26.34 4.40 20.26
N LEU A 267 -25.84 5.48 19.60
CA LEU A 267 -24.85 5.40 18.53
C LEU A 267 -23.48 5.89 19.03
N GLN A 268 -22.46 5.08 18.82
CA GLN A 268 -21.07 5.47 18.93
C GLN A 268 -20.43 5.39 17.54
N SER A 269 -19.75 6.46 17.11
CA SER A 269 -19.05 6.52 15.84
C SER A 269 -17.63 7.05 16.03
N GLU A 270 -16.66 6.41 15.40
CA GLU A 270 -15.28 6.84 15.32
C GLU A 270 -14.86 6.91 13.85
N LEU A 271 -14.34 8.06 13.44
CA LEU A 271 -13.78 8.24 12.11
C LEU A 271 -12.26 8.06 12.17
N ARG A 272 -11.75 7.12 11.40
CA ARG A 272 -10.31 6.87 11.26
C ARG A 272 -9.85 7.35 9.89
N LYS A 273 -9.12 8.46 9.84
CA LYS A 273 -8.45 8.88 8.62
C LYS A 273 -7.43 7.80 8.26
N SER A 274 -7.62 7.17 7.09
CA SER A 274 -6.68 6.14 6.63
C SER A 274 -5.47 6.80 5.96
N TYR A 275 -5.69 7.60 4.90
CA TYR A 275 -4.64 8.33 4.18
C TYR A 275 -5.23 9.45 3.32
N ARG A 276 -4.37 10.39 2.89
CA ARG A 276 -4.73 11.40 1.89
C ARG A 276 -4.45 10.90 0.49
N GLY A 277 -5.36 11.25 -0.42
CA GLY A 277 -5.14 11.07 -1.85
C GLY A 277 -4.17 12.12 -2.41
N TYR A 278 -3.68 11.84 -3.62
CA TYR A 278 -2.87 12.77 -4.40
C TYR A 278 -3.24 12.71 -5.88
N ARG A 279 -2.86 13.75 -6.62
CA ARG A 279 -3.08 13.81 -8.07
C ARG A 279 -1.95 14.57 -8.75
N PHE A 280 -1.40 13.98 -9.81
CA PHE A 280 -0.41 14.57 -10.70
C PHE A 280 -1.01 14.87 -12.07
N ALA A 281 -0.50 15.92 -12.71
CA ALA A 281 -0.66 16.16 -14.12
C ALA A 281 0.46 15.43 -14.90
N LYS A 282 0.21 15.07 -16.15
CA LYS A 282 1.25 14.46 -17.01
C LYS A 282 2.45 15.38 -17.25
N SER A 283 2.28 16.70 -17.04
CA SER A 283 3.32 17.71 -17.16
C SER A 283 4.21 17.86 -15.94
N ASP A 284 3.87 17.24 -14.81
CA ASP A 284 4.65 17.35 -13.57
C ASP A 284 6.01 16.66 -13.73
N ASP A 285 7.04 17.22 -13.13
CA ASP A 285 8.43 16.79 -13.33
C ASP A 285 8.65 15.31 -13.02
N VAL A 286 8.09 14.81 -11.90
CA VAL A 286 8.22 13.42 -11.50
C VAL A 286 7.54 12.47 -12.50
N ILE A 287 6.43 12.89 -13.13
CA ILE A 287 5.72 12.11 -14.15
C ILE A 287 6.50 12.11 -15.46
N ARG A 288 7.05 13.28 -15.87
CA ARG A 288 7.89 13.38 -17.07
C ARG A 288 9.15 12.53 -16.95
N LEU A 289 9.76 12.54 -15.76
CA LEU A 289 10.94 11.74 -15.46
C LEU A 289 10.63 10.23 -15.56
N ALA A 290 9.53 9.77 -14.93
CA ALA A 290 9.07 8.40 -15.04
C ALA A 290 8.81 7.98 -16.50
N ALA A 291 8.12 8.83 -17.27
CA ALA A 291 7.81 8.55 -18.66
C ALA A 291 9.07 8.49 -19.54
N ALA A 292 10.04 9.38 -19.31
CA ALA A 292 11.30 9.37 -20.04
C ALA A 292 12.11 8.10 -19.77
N ALA A 293 12.25 7.70 -18.51
CA ALA A 293 12.97 6.48 -18.13
C ALA A 293 12.31 5.21 -18.69
N LEU A 294 10.99 5.07 -18.58
CA LEU A 294 10.26 3.94 -19.15
C LEU A 294 10.43 3.86 -20.68
N THR A 295 10.34 5.03 -21.36
CA THR A 295 10.49 5.10 -22.82
C THR A 295 11.92 4.75 -23.27
N SER A 296 12.95 5.19 -22.53
CA SER A 296 14.35 4.88 -22.85
C SER A 296 14.65 3.38 -22.72
N CYS A 297 13.95 2.69 -21.83
CA CYS A 297 14.01 1.23 -21.67
C CYS A 297 13.09 0.46 -22.64
N GLY A 298 12.38 1.17 -23.55
CA GLY A 298 11.53 0.54 -24.58
C GLY A 298 10.12 0.18 -24.11
N HIS A 299 9.69 0.62 -22.92
CA HIS A 299 8.35 0.39 -22.42
C HIS A 299 7.34 1.43 -22.92
N GLU A 300 6.13 0.96 -23.29
CA GLU A 300 5.01 1.83 -23.61
C GLU A 300 4.47 2.48 -22.33
N VAL A 301 4.45 3.83 -22.28
CA VAL A 301 3.97 4.55 -21.10
C VAL A 301 2.45 4.62 -21.08
N ARG A 302 1.85 4.11 -20.02
CA ARG A 302 0.43 4.18 -19.72
C ARG A 302 0.20 4.95 -18.44
N TYR A 303 -0.93 5.65 -18.36
CA TYR A 303 -1.28 6.44 -17.18
C TYR A 303 -2.59 5.93 -16.59
N ALA A 304 -2.58 5.72 -15.28
CA ALA A 304 -3.75 5.21 -14.56
C ALA A 304 -3.96 5.95 -13.23
N LEU A 305 -5.10 5.68 -12.62
CA LEU A 305 -5.38 5.99 -11.22
C LEU A 305 -5.37 4.69 -10.44
N SER A 306 -4.77 4.69 -9.27
CA SER A 306 -4.86 3.55 -8.35
C SER A 306 -6.20 3.54 -7.62
N GLY A 307 -6.74 2.35 -7.35
CA GLY A 307 -7.89 2.16 -6.46
C GLY A 307 -7.49 2.03 -4.98
N GLY A 308 -6.18 1.84 -4.73
CA GLY A 308 -5.58 1.70 -3.40
C GLY A 308 -4.59 2.81 -3.09
N ALA A 309 -4.03 2.76 -1.88
CA ALA A 309 -2.91 3.59 -1.46
C ALA A 309 -1.61 2.79 -1.54
N ALA A 310 -0.51 3.50 -1.44
CA ALA A 310 0.85 3.02 -1.28
C ALA A 310 1.59 4.04 -0.40
N ASP A 311 2.81 3.75 0.00
CA ASP A 311 3.66 4.70 0.75
C ASP A 311 3.79 6.07 0.04
N ALA A 312 3.63 6.10 -1.28
CA ALA A 312 3.55 7.33 -2.06
C ALA A 312 2.50 8.32 -1.55
N ASN A 313 1.38 7.85 -0.97
CA ASN A 313 0.35 8.72 -0.38
C ASN A 313 0.91 9.55 0.78
N VAL A 314 1.70 8.92 1.64
CA VAL A 314 2.32 9.56 2.81
C VAL A 314 3.35 10.59 2.38
N PHE A 315 4.22 10.26 1.42
CA PHE A 315 5.21 11.20 0.90
C PHE A 315 4.56 12.42 0.26
N ASN A 316 3.51 12.21 -0.56
CA ASN A 316 2.76 13.31 -1.17
C ASN A 316 2.05 14.18 -0.14
N GLU A 317 1.46 13.62 0.92
CA GLU A 317 0.89 14.38 2.04
C GLU A 317 1.94 15.26 2.74
N ARG A 318 3.21 14.84 2.74
CA ARG A 318 4.35 15.58 3.31
C ARG A 318 5.00 16.58 2.34
N GLY A 319 4.45 16.72 1.13
CA GLY A 319 4.92 17.66 0.11
C GLY A 319 6.15 17.18 -0.67
N LEU A 320 6.38 15.86 -0.68
CA LEU A 320 7.35 15.20 -1.55
C LEU A 320 6.61 14.67 -2.78
N ALA A 321 7.08 14.98 -3.99
CA ALA A 321 6.45 14.47 -5.21
C ALA A 321 6.87 13.01 -5.44
N CYS A 322 6.05 12.07 -4.99
CA CYS A 322 6.30 10.63 -5.08
C CYS A 322 5.26 9.94 -5.96
N VAL A 323 5.75 9.26 -6.99
CA VAL A 323 4.93 8.53 -7.97
C VAL A 323 5.02 7.04 -7.72
N ASN A 324 3.86 6.35 -7.85
CA ASN A 324 3.80 4.90 -7.86
C ASN A 324 3.86 4.37 -9.30
N LEU A 325 4.68 3.35 -9.54
CA LEU A 325 4.85 2.64 -10.81
C LEU A 325 4.49 1.18 -10.66
N THR A 326 4.16 0.50 -11.76
CA THR A 326 4.00 -0.95 -11.76
C THR A 326 5.34 -1.66 -11.57
N SER A 327 5.35 -2.68 -10.71
CA SER A 327 6.53 -3.48 -10.36
C SER A 327 6.78 -4.68 -11.29
N GLY A 328 5.81 -5.00 -12.17
CA GLY A 328 5.82 -6.24 -12.97
C GLY A 328 5.21 -7.45 -12.25
N VAL A 329 4.81 -7.31 -10.99
CA VAL A 329 4.11 -8.36 -10.25
C VAL A 329 2.64 -8.39 -10.62
N HIS A 330 2.06 -9.56 -10.69
CA HIS A 330 0.65 -9.80 -11.00
C HIS A 330 -0.05 -10.61 -9.91
N ASP A 331 -1.36 -10.42 -9.79
CA ASP A 331 -2.25 -11.12 -8.87
C ASP A 331 -1.85 -10.95 -7.40
N PHE A 332 -1.60 -9.71 -6.97
CA PHE A 332 -1.28 -9.34 -5.59
C PHE A 332 -2.21 -9.99 -4.57
N HIS A 333 -1.67 -10.29 -3.39
CA HIS A 333 -2.41 -10.83 -2.25
C HIS A 333 -3.12 -12.17 -2.52
N SER A 334 -2.69 -12.92 -3.53
CA SER A 334 -3.31 -14.18 -3.92
C SER A 334 -2.30 -15.33 -4.09
N PRO A 335 -2.76 -16.60 -4.02
CA PRO A 335 -1.89 -17.73 -4.33
C PRO A 335 -1.43 -17.79 -5.80
N ASN A 336 -1.99 -16.95 -6.68
CA ASN A 336 -1.59 -16.86 -8.09
C ASN A 336 -0.55 -15.76 -8.34
N GLU A 337 -0.09 -15.10 -7.28
CA GLU A 337 0.90 -14.04 -7.35
C GLU A 337 2.17 -14.53 -8.06
N ARG A 338 2.65 -13.73 -9.02
CA ARG A 338 3.78 -14.08 -9.88
C ARG A 338 4.47 -12.87 -10.45
N ILE A 339 5.72 -13.06 -10.87
CA ILE A 339 6.49 -12.06 -11.64
C ILE A 339 7.29 -12.81 -12.72
N ALA A 340 7.38 -12.25 -13.93
CA ALA A 340 8.32 -12.72 -14.92
C ALA A 340 9.76 -12.32 -14.52
N VAL A 341 10.73 -13.21 -14.77
CA VAL A 341 12.15 -12.89 -14.56
C VAL A 341 12.54 -11.65 -15.38
N GLU A 342 12.04 -11.55 -16.62
CA GLU A 342 12.27 -10.41 -17.49
C GLU A 342 11.73 -9.10 -16.89
N ASP A 343 10.54 -9.11 -16.26
CA ASP A 343 9.97 -7.92 -15.62
C ASP A 343 10.73 -7.52 -14.35
N LEU A 344 11.19 -8.50 -13.55
CA LEU A 344 12.03 -8.23 -12.39
C LEU A 344 13.30 -7.48 -12.77
N GLU A 345 13.99 -7.95 -13.84
CA GLU A 345 15.22 -7.36 -14.35
C GLU A 345 14.98 -6.02 -15.06
N ALA A 346 13.91 -5.92 -15.85
CA ALA A 346 13.57 -4.70 -16.58
C ALA A 346 13.33 -3.48 -15.65
N MET A 347 12.72 -3.69 -14.49
CA MET A 347 12.54 -2.59 -13.52
C MET A 347 13.86 -2.16 -12.87
N VAL A 348 14.88 -3.01 -12.81
CA VAL A 348 16.24 -2.59 -12.42
C VAL A 348 16.77 -1.58 -13.45
N ASP A 349 16.65 -1.89 -14.75
CA ASP A 349 17.06 -1.00 -15.81
C ASP A 349 16.28 0.33 -15.82
N VAL A 350 14.96 0.29 -15.60
CA VAL A 350 14.12 1.48 -15.44
C VAL A 350 14.57 2.33 -14.25
N THR A 351 14.95 1.72 -13.13
CA THR A 351 15.43 2.44 -11.95
C THR A 351 16.77 3.13 -12.23
N VAL A 352 17.68 2.47 -12.94
CA VAL A 352 18.94 3.10 -13.39
C VAL A 352 18.66 4.24 -14.37
N ALA A 353 17.74 4.05 -15.33
CA ALA A 353 17.34 5.08 -16.27
C ALA A 353 16.70 6.31 -15.60
N LEU A 354 15.93 6.13 -14.50
CA LEU A 354 15.43 7.24 -13.68
C LEU A 354 16.58 8.06 -13.08
N VAL A 355 17.61 7.38 -12.57
CA VAL A 355 18.79 8.02 -12.00
C VAL A 355 19.57 8.81 -13.06
N GLU A 356 19.71 8.27 -14.26
CA GLU A 356 20.39 8.94 -15.39
C GLU A 356 19.60 10.15 -15.88
N ALA A 357 18.28 9.99 -16.07
CA ALA A 357 17.40 11.06 -16.56
C ALA A 357 17.25 12.23 -15.56
N ALA A 358 17.47 12.00 -14.27
CA ALA A 358 17.43 13.04 -13.23
C ALA A 358 18.63 14.01 -13.27
N ARG A 359 19.60 13.78 -14.16
CA ARG A 359 20.74 14.65 -14.38
C ARG A 359 20.49 15.72 -15.45
N GLU A 360 19.51 15.51 -16.31
CA GLU A 360 19.11 16.43 -17.38
C GLU A 360 18.13 17.51 -16.86
#